data_df9489a1a404220011d7069918fa09e8
#
_entry.id   df9489a1a404220011d7069918fa09e8
#
_cell.length_a   1.000
_cell.length_b   1.000
_cell.length_c   1.000
_cell.angle_alpha   90.00
_cell.angle_beta   90.00
_cell.angle_gamma   90.00
#
_symmetry.space_group_name_H-M   'P 1'
#
loop_
_entity.id
_entity.type
_entity.pdbx_description
1 polymer ?
#
loop_
_entity_poly.entity_id
_entity_poly.type
_entity_poly.pdbx_seq_one_letter_code
_entity_poly.pdbx_strand_id
1 'polypeptide(L)'
;CAKNVQLPGGLPIFGPVNHCCRCSIALLLSTSEPSLVGLHDLKPKGNDVKLIIAAIKPFKLEEVREALTTICVRGLMVSEIKGFGTQSGHTEIYRGAEYAVNFVPKVKLEIVVIDSMAEEVVTTIADTAKTGKIGDGKIFVLDVESALRVRTGDINDDAL
;
A
#
# COMPACT_ATOMS: atom_id res chain seq x y z
N CYS A 1 -5.99 -30.76 -44.61
CA CYS A 1 -5.39 -32.10 -44.47
C CYS A 1 -4.49 -32.14 -43.25
N ALA A 2 -4.86 -33.01 -42.36
CA ALA A 2 -4.18 -33.33 -41.12
C ALA A 2 -2.79 -33.95 -41.31
N LYS A 3 -1.87 -33.73 -40.39
CA LYS A 3 -1.03 -34.82 -39.87
C LYS A 3 -0.59 -34.47 -38.44
N ASN A 4 -1.16 -35.19 -37.50
CA ASN A 4 -0.65 -35.43 -36.15
C ASN A 4 0.75 -36.03 -36.24
N VAL A 5 1.74 -35.43 -35.57
CA VAL A 5 2.96 -36.08 -35.19
C VAL A 5 3.13 -35.91 -33.68
N GLN A 6 2.88 -36.99 -32.98
CA GLN A 6 3.07 -37.17 -31.55
C GLN A 6 4.50 -37.67 -31.35
N LEU A 7 5.32 -36.92 -30.59
CA LEU A 7 6.62 -37.39 -30.10
C LEU A 7 6.59 -37.46 -28.57
N PRO A 8 7.07 -38.53 -27.99
CA PRO A 8 7.02 -38.78 -26.54
C PRO A 8 8.21 -38.14 -25.83
N GLY A 9 7.97 -37.64 -24.63
CA GLY A 9 9.00 -37.34 -23.63
C GLY A 9 9.61 -35.94 -23.73
N GLY A 10 8.93 -34.95 -23.19
CA GLY A 10 9.47 -33.64 -22.89
C GLY A 10 8.86 -33.10 -21.62
N LEU A 11 9.66 -33.03 -20.58
CA LEU A 11 9.35 -32.35 -19.31
C LEU A 11 8.98 -30.88 -19.58
N PRO A 12 7.98 -30.33 -18.89
CA PRO A 12 7.70 -28.88 -18.99
C PRO A 12 8.86 -28.09 -18.41
N ILE A 13 9.44 -27.24 -19.21
CA ILE A 13 10.41 -26.24 -18.80
C ILE A 13 9.64 -25.17 -18.00
N PHE A 14 9.72 -25.24 -16.69
CA PHE A 14 9.28 -24.17 -15.81
C PHE A 14 10.24 -22.99 -16.00
N GLY A 15 9.73 -21.92 -16.62
CA GLY A 15 10.41 -20.63 -16.63
C GLY A 15 10.54 -20.08 -15.21
N PRO A 16 11.47 -19.15 -14.96
CA PRO A 16 11.72 -18.64 -13.61
C PRO A 16 10.51 -17.87 -13.09
N VAL A 17 9.78 -18.50 -12.18
CA VAL A 17 8.82 -17.81 -11.32
C VAL A 17 9.63 -16.97 -10.34
N ASN A 18 9.57 -15.65 -10.49
CA ASN A 18 10.10 -14.73 -9.48
C ASN A 18 9.41 -15.01 -8.15
N HIS A 19 10.11 -15.71 -7.27
CA HIS A 19 9.73 -15.91 -5.88
C HIS A 19 9.85 -14.59 -5.12
N CYS A 20 8.78 -13.83 -5.10
CA CYS A 20 8.64 -12.70 -4.19
C CYS A 20 7.40 -12.90 -3.30
N CYS A 21 7.36 -14.00 -2.58
CA CYS A 21 6.49 -14.17 -1.40
C CYS A 21 6.96 -15.40 -0.64
N ARG A 22 7.65 -15.16 0.45
CA ARG A 22 8.01 -16.17 1.43
C ARG A 22 6.78 -16.53 2.26
N CYS A 23 5.88 -17.38 1.73
CA CYS A 23 4.92 -18.11 2.52
C CYS A 23 5.61 -19.35 3.08
N SER A 24 6.12 -19.26 4.30
CA SER A 24 6.51 -20.43 5.08
C SER A 24 5.25 -21.09 5.63
N ILE A 25 4.77 -22.14 4.96
CA ILE A 25 3.78 -23.05 5.52
C ILE A 25 4.55 -24.00 6.45
N ALA A 26 4.54 -23.72 7.74
CA ALA A 26 4.92 -24.67 8.76
C ALA A 26 3.70 -25.54 9.12
N LEU A 27 3.68 -26.75 8.58
CA LEU A 27 2.70 -27.79 8.95
C LEU A 27 3.13 -28.36 10.31
N LEU A 28 2.52 -27.91 11.40
CA LEU A 28 2.61 -28.56 12.69
C LEU A 28 1.21 -29.06 13.10
N LEU A 29 1.00 -30.35 12.97
CA LEU A 29 -0.07 -31.09 13.64
C LEU A 29 0.16 -31.00 15.15
N SER A 30 -0.70 -30.27 15.85
CA SER A 30 -0.83 -30.40 17.32
C SER A 30 -2.30 -30.47 17.66
N THR A 31 -2.68 -31.64 18.15
CA THR A 31 -3.96 -31.92 18.81
C THR A 31 -3.96 -31.24 20.17
N SER A 32 -4.84 -30.28 20.40
CA SER A 32 -5.22 -29.83 21.75
C SER A 32 -6.58 -29.10 21.73
N GLU A 33 -7.37 -29.49 22.66
CA GLU A 33 -8.73 -29.25 23.09
C GLU A 33 -9.35 -27.86 22.89
N PRO A 34 -10.71 -27.76 22.80
CA PRO A 34 -11.40 -26.48 22.66
C PRO A 34 -11.48 -25.78 24.02
N SER A 35 -10.60 -24.84 24.27
CA SER A 35 -10.77 -23.89 25.35
C SER A 35 -11.78 -22.83 24.94
N LEU A 36 -12.74 -22.55 25.81
CA LEU A 36 -13.75 -21.49 25.74
C LEU A 36 -13.10 -20.17 25.39
N VAL A 37 -13.08 -19.84 24.10
CA VAL A 37 -12.68 -18.52 23.61
C VAL A 37 -13.81 -17.55 23.88
N GLY A 38 -13.49 -16.51 24.63
CA GLY A 38 -14.43 -15.52 25.11
C GLY A 38 -15.17 -14.83 23.96
N LEU A 39 -16.42 -14.46 24.28
CA LEU A 39 -17.43 -13.84 23.41
C LEU A 39 -17.04 -12.40 22.97
N HIS A 40 -15.74 -12.05 22.89
CA HIS A 40 -15.29 -10.66 22.64
C HIS A 40 -14.71 -10.39 21.25
N ASP A 41 -14.59 -11.39 20.38
CA ASP A 41 -13.96 -11.21 19.05
C ASP A 41 -14.91 -11.47 17.87
N LEU A 42 -16.19 -11.25 18.03
CA LEU A 42 -17.10 -11.10 16.90
C LEU A 42 -17.04 -9.66 16.38
N LYS A 43 -15.85 -9.24 15.89
CA LYS A 43 -15.78 -8.15 14.94
C LYS A 43 -16.59 -8.59 13.72
N PRO A 44 -17.62 -7.86 13.30
CA PRO A 44 -18.31 -8.21 12.07
C PRO A 44 -17.24 -8.33 10.98
N LYS A 45 -17.35 -9.34 10.12
CA LYS A 45 -16.49 -9.52 8.94
C LYS A 45 -16.62 -8.25 8.08
N GLY A 46 -15.92 -7.19 8.50
CA GLY A 46 -15.70 -6.01 7.71
C GLY A 46 -14.79 -6.41 6.55
N ASN A 47 -14.99 -5.79 5.43
CA ASN A 47 -14.12 -5.96 4.29
C ASN A 47 -12.67 -5.77 4.76
N ASP A 48 -11.84 -6.80 4.52
CA ASP A 48 -10.45 -6.81 4.99
C ASP A 48 -9.55 -5.90 4.11
N VAL A 49 -10.11 -4.80 3.57
CA VAL A 49 -9.43 -3.85 2.69
C VAL A 49 -9.28 -2.50 3.38
N LYS A 50 -8.09 -1.94 3.32
CA LYS A 50 -7.73 -0.64 3.89
C LYS A 50 -7.26 0.33 2.82
N LEU A 51 -7.66 1.60 2.95
CA LEU A 51 -7.12 2.73 2.21
C LEU A 51 -6.13 3.47 3.11
N ILE A 52 -4.89 3.54 2.68
CA ILE A 52 -3.82 4.29 3.33
C ILE A 52 -3.61 5.58 2.55
N ILE A 53 -3.80 6.70 3.23
CA ILE A 53 -3.54 8.03 2.69
C ILE A 53 -2.32 8.59 3.40
N ALA A 54 -1.24 8.87 2.65
CA ALA A 54 -0.02 9.46 3.19
C ALA A 54 0.28 10.80 2.52
N ALA A 55 0.41 11.86 3.30
CA ALA A 55 0.88 13.17 2.84
C ALA A 55 2.35 13.31 3.19
N ILE A 56 3.24 13.34 2.21
CA ILE A 56 4.69 13.34 2.39
C ILE A 56 5.36 14.53 1.69
N LYS A 57 6.65 14.72 1.94
CA LYS A 57 7.48 15.69 1.21
C LYS A 57 7.72 15.21 -0.23
N PRO A 58 7.66 16.09 -1.25
CA PRO A 58 7.76 15.68 -2.66
C PRO A 58 9.04 14.91 -2.99
N PHE A 59 10.18 15.32 -2.42
CA PHE A 59 11.47 14.68 -2.70
C PHE A 59 11.63 13.28 -2.11
N LYS A 60 10.71 12.84 -1.23
CA LYS A 60 10.67 11.50 -0.65
C LYS A 60 9.82 10.52 -1.46
N LEU A 61 9.14 10.97 -2.51
CA LEU A 61 8.22 10.15 -3.29
C LEU A 61 8.90 8.90 -3.88
N GLU A 62 10.03 9.07 -4.53
CA GLU A 62 10.71 7.96 -5.20
C GLU A 62 11.23 6.91 -4.22
N GLU A 63 11.83 7.34 -3.10
CA GLU A 63 12.30 6.43 -2.05
C GLU A 63 11.14 5.59 -1.48
N VAL A 64 10.00 6.24 -1.21
CA VAL A 64 8.79 5.57 -0.70
C VAL A 64 8.22 4.60 -1.74
N ARG A 65 8.15 5.00 -3.02
CA ARG A 65 7.68 4.14 -4.10
C ARG A 65 8.54 2.86 -4.22
N GLU A 66 9.86 3.00 -4.18
CA GLU A 66 10.79 1.86 -4.23
C GLU A 66 10.61 0.94 -3.02
N ALA A 67 10.53 1.51 -1.82
CA ALA A 67 10.31 0.74 -0.60
C ALA A 67 8.98 -0.05 -0.64
N LEU A 68 7.89 0.57 -1.10
CA LEU A 68 6.58 -0.07 -1.25
C LEU A 68 6.61 -1.19 -2.30
N THR A 69 7.35 -1.02 -3.38
CA THR A 69 7.52 -2.07 -4.39
C THR A 69 8.22 -3.31 -3.81
N THR A 70 9.16 -3.12 -2.90
CA THR A 70 9.89 -4.22 -2.24
C THR A 70 8.99 -5.10 -1.38
N ILE A 71 7.95 -4.54 -0.78
CA ILE A 71 6.93 -5.27 0.01
C ILE A 71 5.71 -5.69 -0.84
N CYS A 72 5.87 -5.75 -2.17
CA CYS A 72 4.85 -6.22 -3.10
C CYS A 72 3.59 -5.34 -3.24
N VAL A 73 3.62 -4.08 -2.84
CA VAL A 73 2.56 -3.14 -3.16
C VAL A 73 2.58 -2.84 -4.66
N ARG A 74 1.52 -3.23 -5.39
CA ARG A 74 1.47 -3.18 -6.86
C ARG A 74 0.89 -1.91 -7.43
N GLY A 75 0.10 -1.19 -6.63
CA GLY A 75 -0.60 0.00 -7.09
C GLY A 75 -0.62 1.11 -6.05
N LEU A 76 -0.33 2.32 -6.49
CA LEU A 76 -0.50 3.53 -5.70
C LEU A 76 -0.95 4.68 -6.60
N MET A 77 -1.73 5.57 -6.06
CA MET A 77 -2.13 6.82 -6.71
C MET A 77 -1.36 7.97 -6.09
N VAL A 78 -0.94 8.91 -6.91
CA VAL A 78 -0.14 10.07 -6.49
C VAL A 78 -0.85 11.35 -6.91
N SER A 79 -1.01 12.28 -5.98
CA SER A 79 -1.57 13.62 -6.24
C SER A 79 -0.70 14.68 -5.61
N GLU A 80 -0.43 15.74 -6.35
CA GLU A 80 0.22 16.92 -5.78
C GLU A 80 -0.78 17.74 -4.99
N ILE A 81 -0.43 18.08 -3.76
CA ILE A 81 -1.27 18.85 -2.86
C ILE A 81 -0.50 20.01 -2.25
N LYS A 82 -1.24 20.99 -1.75
CA LYS A 82 -0.71 22.09 -0.95
C LYS A 82 -1.12 21.91 0.50
N GLY A 83 -0.14 21.80 1.39
CA GLY A 83 -0.37 21.63 2.83
C GLY A 83 -0.25 22.95 3.58
N PHE A 84 -1.13 23.18 4.55
CA PHE A 84 -1.01 24.25 5.51
C PHE A 84 -0.74 23.61 6.90
N GLY A 85 0.16 24.21 7.66
CA GLY A 85 0.50 23.71 8.99
C GLY A 85 1.50 24.60 9.72
N THR A 86 2.11 24.06 10.77
CA THR A 86 3.12 24.78 11.59
C THR A 86 4.42 25.10 10.85
N GLN A 87 4.55 24.70 9.58
CA GLN A 87 5.63 25.12 8.71
C GLN A 87 5.38 26.59 8.33
N SER A 88 6.34 27.45 8.67
CA SER A 88 6.31 28.87 8.29
C SER A 88 6.27 28.99 6.76
N GLY A 89 5.30 29.72 6.25
CA GLY A 89 5.24 30.07 4.84
C GLY A 89 6.43 30.95 4.44
N HIS A 90 6.73 30.94 3.14
CA HIS A 90 7.66 31.91 2.55
C HIS A 90 6.91 33.20 2.28
N THR A 91 7.56 34.33 2.49
CA THR A 91 7.06 35.63 2.04
C THR A 91 7.50 35.81 0.58
N GLU A 92 6.55 35.92 -0.32
CA GLU A 92 6.81 36.28 -1.73
C GLU A 92 6.46 37.75 -1.97
N ILE A 93 7.31 38.46 -2.70
CA ILE A 93 7.08 39.85 -3.10
C ILE A 93 6.56 39.84 -4.53
N TYR A 94 5.31 40.23 -4.70
CA TYR A 94 4.73 40.43 -6.02
C TYR A 94 4.28 41.89 -6.20
N ARG A 95 4.83 42.59 -7.21
CA ARG A 95 4.55 44.00 -7.49
C ARG A 95 4.71 44.95 -6.29
N GLY A 96 5.69 44.67 -5.41
CA GLY A 96 5.98 45.47 -4.22
C GLY A 96 5.08 45.22 -3.01
N ALA A 97 4.16 44.26 -3.09
CA ALA A 97 3.37 43.77 -1.94
C ALA A 97 3.91 42.45 -1.47
N GLU A 98 4.05 42.31 -0.15
CA GLU A 98 4.44 41.04 0.51
C GLU A 98 3.20 40.18 0.66
N TYR A 99 3.28 38.97 0.11
CA TYR A 99 2.28 37.91 0.33
C TYR A 99 2.86 36.80 1.15
N ALA A 100 2.28 36.49 2.31
CA ALA A 100 2.63 35.32 3.07
C ALA A 100 2.06 34.07 2.37
N VAL A 101 2.94 33.30 1.71
CA VAL A 101 2.56 32.00 1.15
C VAL A 101 2.56 30.98 2.26
N ASN A 102 1.39 30.74 2.82
CA ASN A 102 1.22 29.81 3.95
C ASN A 102 1.12 28.34 3.54
N PHE A 103 1.13 28.06 2.24
CA PHE A 103 1.00 26.71 1.72
C PHE A 103 2.34 26.14 1.25
N VAL A 104 2.62 24.90 1.65
CA VAL A 104 3.83 24.16 1.28
C VAL A 104 3.45 23.00 0.35
N PRO A 105 4.18 22.79 -0.76
CA PRO A 105 3.94 21.67 -1.63
C PRO A 105 4.14 20.34 -0.90
N LYS A 106 3.21 19.42 -1.11
CA LYS A 106 3.22 18.06 -0.59
C LYS A 106 2.74 17.11 -1.69
N VAL A 107 3.00 15.84 -1.49
CA VAL A 107 2.46 14.76 -2.31
C VAL A 107 1.57 13.90 -1.45
N LYS A 108 0.37 13.60 -1.95
CA LYS A 108 -0.56 12.67 -1.35
C LYS A 108 -0.44 11.34 -2.07
N LEU A 109 -0.16 10.29 -1.32
CA LEU A 109 -0.22 8.90 -1.76
C LEU A 109 -1.53 8.30 -1.30
N GLU A 110 -2.18 7.55 -2.17
CA GLU A 110 -3.37 6.75 -1.85
C GLU A 110 -3.09 5.32 -2.27
N ILE A 111 -3.12 4.41 -1.31
CA ILE A 111 -2.74 3.02 -1.47
C ILE A 111 -3.85 2.15 -0.89
N VAL A 112 -4.35 1.20 -1.67
CA VAL A 112 -5.35 0.24 -1.21
C VAL A 112 -4.68 -1.12 -1.05
N VAL A 113 -4.81 -1.70 0.14
CA VAL A 113 -4.20 -2.98 0.50
C VAL A 113 -5.15 -3.80 1.37
N ILE A 114 -4.88 -5.10 1.48
CA ILE A 114 -5.56 -5.98 2.45
C ILE A 114 -5.14 -5.61 3.88
N ASP A 115 -6.02 -5.81 4.84
CA ASP A 115 -5.82 -5.45 6.25
C ASP A 115 -4.50 -6.02 6.82
N SER A 116 -4.17 -7.25 6.46
CA SER A 116 -2.94 -7.91 6.91
C SER A 116 -1.64 -7.23 6.48
N MET A 117 -1.66 -6.44 5.41
CA MET A 117 -0.50 -5.69 4.92
C MET A 117 -0.48 -4.23 5.40
N ALA A 118 -1.58 -3.75 5.95
CA ALA A 118 -1.74 -2.32 6.25
C ALA A 118 -0.68 -1.81 7.24
N GLU A 119 -0.38 -2.54 8.29
CA GLU A 119 0.61 -2.16 9.30
C GLU A 119 2.03 -2.10 8.71
N GLU A 120 2.41 -3.10 7.90
CA GLU A 120 3.71 -3.14 7.23
C GLU A 120 3.88 -1.96 6.26
N VAL A 121 2.84 -1.65 5.47
CA VAL A 121 2.83 -0.51 4.54
C VAL A 121 2.97 0.81 5.29
N VAL A 122 2.21 1.01 6.38
CA VAL A 122 2.29 2.23 7.21
C VAL A 122 3.69 2.41 7.79
N THR A 123 4.28 1.35 8.34
CA THR A 123 5.63 1.37 8.91
C THR A 123 6.67 1.70 7.85
N THR A 124 6.59 1.05 6.68
CA THR A 124 7.50 1.29 5.55
C THR A 124 7.45 2.74 5.08
N ILE A 125 6.26 3.30 4.93
CA ILE A 125 6.10 4.72 4.55
C ILE A 125 6.66 5.63 5.63
N ALA A 126 6.35 5.37 6.91
CA ALA A 126 6.78 6.20 8.02
C ALA A 126 8.31 6.25 8.14
N ASP A 127 8.98 5.11 8.06
CA ASP A 127 10.44 5.02 8.18
C ASP A 127 11.15 5.67 6.99
N THR A 128 10.64 5.45 5.77
CA THR A 128 11.26 5.99 4.54
C THR A 128 11.02 7.50 4.40
N ALA A 129 9.81 7.98 4.70
CA ALA A 129 9.46 9.40 4.56
C ALA A 129 10.02 10.28 5.67
N LYS A 130 10.42 9.69 6.80
CA LYS A 130 10.91 10.41 7.97
C LYS A 130 12.22 11.17 7.70
N THR A 131 12.21 12.46 7.97
CA THR A 131 13.42 13.31 7.93
C THR A 131 13.78 13.88 9.31
N GLY A 132 12.91 13.72 10.31
CA GLY A 132 13.04 14.29 11.65
C GLY A 132 12.80 15.81 11.71
N LYS A 133 12.35 16.42 10.63
CA LYS A 133 12.05 17.85 10.54
C LYS A 133 10.55 18.09 10.52
N ILE A 134 10.13 19.25 11.00
CA ILE A 134 8.73 19.68 10.90
C ILE A 134 8.27 19.55 9.45
N GLY A 135 7.06 18.99 9.28
CA GLY A 135 6.43 18.81 7.96
C GLY A 135 6.74 17.50 7.26
N ASP A 136 7.21 16.48 7.94
CA ASP A 136 7.40 15.14 7.36
C ASP A 136 6.10 14.55 6.82
N GLY A 137 4.97 14.95 7.40
CA GLY A 137 3.65 14.55 6.89
C GLY A 137 2.81 13.79 7.92
N LYS A 138 1.75 13.14 7.41
CA LYS A 138 0.82 12.33 8.20
C LYS A 138 0.34 11.17 7.36
N ILE A 139 0.03 10.06 8.02
CA ILE A 139 -0.56 8.87 7.42
C ILE A 139 -1.92 8.65 8.07
N PHE A 140 -2.93 8.32 7.27
CA PHE A 140 -4.27 7.97 7.69
C PHE A 140 -4.61 6.60 7.14
N VAL A 141 -5.27 5.78 7.95
CA VAL A 141 -5.76 4.45 7.55
C VAL A 141 -7.27 4.46 7.70
N LEU A 142 -7.97 4.08 6.64
CA LEU A 142 -9.43 4.06 6.57
C LEU A 142 -9.90 2.68 6.13
N ASP A 143 -11.06 2.27 6.62
CA ASP A 143 -11.73 1.07 6.13
C ASP A 143 -12.38 1.36 4.77
N VAL A 144 -12.25 0.41 3.84
CA VAL A 144 -12.89 0.45 2.53
C VAL A 144 -14.10 -0.48 2.54
N GLU A 145 -15.29 0.05 2.30
CA GLU A 145 -16.51 -0.76 2.29
C GLU A 145 -16.54 -1.74 1.12
N SER A 146 -16.03 -1.33 -0.03
CA SER A 146 -16.00 -2.18 -1.23
C SER A 146 -14.93 -1.68 -2.20
N ALA A 147 -14.23 -2.62 -2.81
CA ALA A 147 -13.33 -2.38 -3.92
C ALA A 147 -13.78 -3.21 -5.13
N LEU A 148 -13.76 -2.64 -6.33
CA LEU A 148 -14.13 -3.31 -7.57
C LEU A 148 -13.06 -3.06 -8.64
N ARG A 149 -12.52 -4.12 -9.21
CA ARG A 149 -11.63 -4.03 -10.38
C ARG A 149 -12.48 -3.89 -11.65
N VAL A 150 -12.43 -2.72 -12.26
CA VAL A 150 -13.29 -2.38 -13.42
C VAL A 150 -13.13 -3.36 -14.59
N ARG A 151 -11.91 -3.85 -14.85
CA ARG A 151 -11.64 -4.71 -16.01
C ARG A 151 -12.23 -6.12 -15.87
N THR A 152 -12.20 -6.71 -14.69
CA THR A 152 -12.56 -8.12 -14.46
C THR A 152 -13.83 -8.29 -13.66
N GLY A 153 -14.26 -7.26 -12.91
CA GLY A 153 -15.41 -7.33 -12.02
C GLY A 153 -15.09 -7.99 -10.68
N ASP A 154 -13.81 -8.27 -10.39
CA ASP A 154 -13.39 -8.82 -9.10
C ASP A 154 -13.68 -7.82 -7.99
N ILE A 155 -13.99 -8.32 -6.79
CA ILE A 155 -14.39 -7.50 -5.65
C ILE A 155 -13.45 -7.73 -4.46
N ASN A 156 -13.27 -6.67 -3.65
CA ASN A 156 -12.51 -6.66 -2.40
C ASN A 156 -11.08 -7.20 -2.59
N ASP A 157 -10.67 -8.23 -1.86
CA ASP A 157 -9.31 -8.78 -1.87
C ASP A 157 -8.88 -9.26 -3.26
N ASP A 158 -9.80 -9.85 -4.02
CA ASP A 158 -9.53 -10.31 -5.39
C ASP A 158 -9.33 -9.13 -6.36
N ALA A 159 -9.78 -7.93 -5.97
CA ALA A 159 -9.64 -6.71 -6.76
C ALA A 159 -8.27 -6.02 -6.60
N LEU A 160 -7.41 -6.45 -5.69
CA LEU A 160 -6.12 -5.80 -5.36
C LEU A 160 -4.89 -6.43 -6.01
#